data_eed020c2103c97a7304a331e68312bb8
#
_entry.id   eed020c2103c97a7304a331e68312bb8
#
_cell.length_a   1.000
_cell.length_b   1.000
_cell.length_c   1.000
_cell.angle_alpha   90.00
_cell.angle_beta   90.00
_cell.angle_gamma   90.00
#
_symmetry.space_group_name_H-M   'P 1'
#
loop_
_entity.id
_entity.type
_entity.pdbx_description
1 polymer ?
#
loop_
_entity_poly.entity_id
_entity_poly.type
_entity_poly.pdbx_seq_one_letter_code
_entity_poly.pdbx_strand_id
1 'polypeptide(L)'
;MMMLEESSHRSAQETYKEISDALDDAMYQMDSVIEKWLQRIATNNGISMAEARKWLKNAELDEFKWTLEQYIKKGQQNAFDQQWMKELENASARAHITRLEAMEMSLNQYAQEAFGQENKLTGDLLTQIYQDRYGHTAFEIAKGTGVGVTLGSINTEAVKTVLQNPWASDGKIFSDRIWSSMDDMKAELHKQLTRQILTGAAPDAAIKAMTKYVAQGVTSAKYRAGRLVMTEAAAIGNLAQHNCYKELGVE
;
A
#
# COMPACT_ATOMS: atom_id res chain seq x y z
N MET A 1 7.99 31.75 0.19
CA MET A 1 7.33 30.76 1.09
C MET A 1 6.02 30.27 0.50
N MET A 2 5.05 31.09 0.16
CA MET A 2 3.74 30.71 -0.45
C MET A 2 3.87 29.81 -1.70
N MET A 3 4.79 30.13 -2.64
CA MET A 3 5.00 29.33 -3.86
C MET A 3 5.51 27.89 -3.59
N LEU A 4 6.25 27.65 -2.52
CA LEU A 4 6.72 26.29 -2.16
C LEU A 4 5.64 25.47 -1.49
N GLU A 5 4.78 26.07 -0.69
CA GLU A 5 3.62 25.39 -0.14
C GLU A 5 2.66 24.96 -1.25
N GLU A 6 2.42 25.83 -2.24
CA GLU A 6 1.63 25.51 -3.42
C GLU A 6 2.29 24.39 -4.25
N SER A 7 3.62 24.42 -4.42
CA SER A 7 4.36 23.37 -5.13
C SER A 7 4.27 22.02 -4.40
N SER A 8 4.55 22.00 -3.10
CA SER A 8 4.45 20.77 -2.28
C SER A 8 3.02 20.21 -2.26
N HIS A 9 2.02 21.09 -2.21
CA HIS A 9 0.61 20.70 -2.26
C HIS A 9 0.23 20.09 -3.61
N ARG A 10 0.71 20.67 -4.72
CA ARG A 10 0.50 20.13 -6.07
C ARG A 10 1.14 18.76 -6.22
N SER A 11 2.41 18.59 -5.82
CA SER A 11 3.10 17.31 -5.87
C SER A 11 2.37 16.25 -5.02
N ALA A 12 1.85 16.64 -3.85
CA ALA A 12 1.06 15.74 -3.01
C ALA A 12 -0.27 15.33 -3.69
N GLN A 13 -0.93 16.25 -4.41
CA GLN A 13 -2.15 15.92 -5.18
C GLN A 13 -1.85 14.99 -6.36
N GLU A 14 -0.74 15.20 -7.08
CA GLU A 14 -0.32 14.34 -8.19
C GLU A 14 0.01 12.93 -7.68
N THR A 15 0.79 12.82 -6.61
CA THR A 15 1.11 11.54 -5.95
C THR A 15 -0.16 10.83 -5.45
N TYR A 16 -1.10 11.56 -4.84
CA TYR A 16 -2.37 10.98 -4.41
C TYR A 16 -3.17 10.42 -5.59
N LYS A 17 -3.14 11.08 -6.75
CA LYS A 17 -3.81 10.58 -7.94
C LYS A 17 -3.21 9.24 -8.39
N GLU A 18 -1.88 9.15 -8.45
CA GLU A 18 -1.20 7.88 -8.80
C GLU A 18 -1.52 6.76 -7.80
N ILE A 19 -1.56 7.06 -6.51
CA ILE A 19 -1.98 6.10 -5.48
C ILE A 19 -3.44 5.68 -5.68
N SER A 20 -4.32 6.63 -5.98
CA SER A 20 -5.73 6.35 -6.24
C SER A 20 -5.91 5.44 -7.44
N ASP A 21 -5.17 5.67 -8.52
CA ASP A 21 -5.21 4.84 -9.73
C ASP A 21 -4.70 3.41 -9.43
N ALA A 22 -3.63 3.26 -8.66
CA ALA A 22 -3.12 1.94 -8.24
C ALA A 22 -4.13 1.15 -7.38
N LEU A 23 -4.86 1.84 -6.49
CA LEU A 23 -5.92 1.22 -5.68
C LEU A 23 -7.14 0.80 -6.53
N ASP A 24 -7.48 1.57 -7.59
CA ASP A 24 -8.52 1.20 -8.55
C ASP A 24 -8.14 -0.03 -9.38
N ASP A 25 -6.90 -0.09 -9.84
CA ASP A 25 -6.37 -1.26 -10.56
C ASP A 25 -6.42 -2.51 -9.67
N ALA A 26 -6.02 -2.39 -8.40
CA ALA A 26 -6.12 -3.49 -7.45
C ALA A 26 -7.58 -3.94 -7.23
N MET A 27 -8.52 -3.00 -7.15
CA MET A 27 -9.95 -3.32 -7.04
C MET A 27 -10.43 -4.15 -8.22
N TYR A 28 -10.08 -3.75 -9.44
CA TYR A 28 -10.45 -4.48 -10.66
C TYR A 28 -9.88 -5.91 -10.66
N GLN A 29 -8.61 -6.07 -10.26
CA GLN A 29 -7.98 -7.38 -10.18
C GLN A 29 -8.61 -8.26 -9.08
N MET A 30 -8.93 -7.69 -7.93
CA MET A 30 -9.62 -8.40 -6.85
C MET A 30 -11.00 -8.87 -7.26
N ASP A 31 -11.77 -8.07 -8.00
CA ASP A 31 -13.08 -8.46 -8.51
C ASP A 31 -12.99 -9.67 -9.45
N SER A 32 -11.99 -9.69 -10.34
CA SER A 32 -11.71 -10.84 -11.21
C SER A 32 -11.37 -12.11 -10.44
N VAL A 33 -10.56 -11.97 -9.37
CA VAL A 33 -10.23 -13.09 -8.46
C VAL A 33 -11.48 -13.62 -7.75
N ILE A 34 -12.30 -12.73 -7.22
CA ILE A 34 -13.56 -13.09 -6.53
C ILE A 34 -14.47 -13.89 -7.46
N GLU A 35 -14.69 -13.39 -8.67
CA GLU A 35 -15.51 -14.08 -9.68
C GLU A 35 -14.95 -15.48 -9.97
N LYS A 36 -13.68 -15.59 -10.34
CA LYS A 36 -13.01 -16.84 -10.67
C LYS A 36 -13.14 -17.89 -9.57
N TRP A 37 -12.80 -17.53 -8.32
CA TRP A 37 -12.76 -18.49 -7.23
C TRP A 37 -14.14 -18.84 -6.68
N LEU A 38 -15.06 -17.90 -6.58
CA LEU A 38 -16.41 -18.19 -6.13
C LEU A 38 -17.17 -19.07 -7.13
N GLN A 39 -16.97 -18.87 -8.45
CA GLN A 39 -17.50 -19.78 -9.46
C GLN A 39 -16.90 -21.20 -9.34
N ARG A 40 -15.59 -21.34 -9.10
CA ARG A 40 -14.96 -22.65 -8.85
C ARG A 40 -15.49 -23.35 -7.60
N ILE A 41 -15.75 -22.61 -6.54
CA ILE A 41 -16.35 -23.13 -5.30
C ILE A 41 -17.78 -23.58 -5.57
N ALA A 42 -18.53 -22.84 -6.39
CA ALA A 42 -19.94 -23.10 -6.68
C ALA A 42 -20.21 -24.26 -7.63
N THR A 43 -19.23 -24.66 -8.46
CA THR A 43 -19.41 -25.71 -9.51
C THR A 43 -19.81 -27.10 -8.95
N ASN A 44 -19.79 -27.30 -7.63
CA ASN A 44 -20.12 -28.55 -6.95
C ASN A 44 -21.40 -28.48 -6.07
N ASN A 45 -22.46 -27.81 -6.52
CA ASN A 45 -23.78 -27.73 -5.86
C ASN A 45 -23.98 -26.66 -4.78
N GLY A 46 -23.31 -25.55 -4.85
CA GLY A 46 -23.53 -24.39 -4.00
C GLY A 46 -22.29 -23.98 -3.22
N ILE A 47 -22.28 -22.74 -2.77
CA ILE A 47 -21.19 -22.22 -1.93
C ILE A 47 -21.41 -22.72 -0.50
N SER A 48 -20.47 -23.52 0.00
CA SER A 48 -20.43 -23.96 1.39
C SER A 48 -19.03 -23.90 1.95
N MET A 49 -18.90 -23.83 3.28
CA MET A 49 -17.58 -23.89 3.93
C MET A 49 -16.85 -25.20 3.63
N ALA A 50 -17.58 -26.31 3.48
CA ALA A 50 -17.00 -27.60 3.11
C ALA A 50 -16.41 -27.55 1.70
N GLU A 51 -17.12 -26.96 0.73
CA GLU A 51 -16.65 -26.78 -0.64
C GLU A 51 -15.48 -25.79 -0.73
N ALA A 52 -15.55 -24.68 0.00
CA ALA A 52 -14.47 -23.70 0.05
C ALA A 52 -13.17 -24.26 0.65
N ARG A 53 -13.28 -25.22 1.58
CA ARG A 53 -12.15 -25.92 2.21
C ARG A 53 -11.66 -27.14 1.44
N LYS A 54 -12.29 -27.51 0.33
CA LYS A 54 -11.76 -28.59 -0.50
C LYS A 54 -10.40 -28.21 -1.07
N TRP A 55 -9.53 -29.22 -1.12
CA TRP A 55 -8.22 -29.12 -1.74
C TRP A 55 -8.35 -28.82 -3.23
N LEU A 56 -7.40 -28.06 -3.75
CA LEU A 56 -7.25 -27.89 -5.18
C LEU A 56 -7.00 -29.27 -5.84
N LYS A 57 -7.60 -29.52 -6.99
CA LYS A 57 -7.28 -30.64 -7.85
C LYS A 57 -5.88 -30.42 -8.44
N ASN A 58 -5.21 -31.49 -8.89
CA ASN A 58 -3.85 -31.39 -9.41
C ASN A 58 -3.68 -30.27 -10.47
N ALA A 59 -4.57 -30.22 -11.46
CA ALA A 59 -4.50 -29.18 -12.49
C ALA A 59 -4.73 -27.75 -11.94
N GLU A 60 -5.64 -27.58 -10.97
CA GLU A 60 -5.86 -26.28 -10.28
C GLU A 60 -4.66 -25.91 -9.41
N LEU A 61 -4.04 -26.90 -8.76
CA LEU A 61 -2.86 -26.69 -7.93
C LEU A 61 -1.65 -26.30 -8.76
N ASP A 62 -1.44 -26.94 -9.91
CA ASP A 62 -0.34 -26.61 -10.83
C ASP A 62 -0.51 -25.20 -11.39
N GLU A 63 -1.73 -24.82 -11.81
CA GLU A 63 -2.05 -23.45 -12.22
C GLU A 63 -1.78 -22.42 -11.11
N PHE A 64 -2.19 -22.75 -9.89
CA PHE A 64 -2.00 -21.86 -8.75
C PHE A 64 -0.54 -21.71 -8.37
N LYS A 65 0.24 -22.80 -8.39
CA LYS A 65 1.69 -22.77 -8.14
C LYS A 65 2.43 -21.91 -9.17
N TRP A 66 2.09 -22.04 -10.44
CA TRP A 66 2.63 -21.18 -11.47
C TRP A 66 2.31 -19.70 -11.21
N THR A 67 1.10 -19.39 -10.76
CA THR A 67 0.70 -18.05 -10.33
C THR A 67 1.51 -17.58 -9.12
N LEU A 68 1.75 -18.43 -8.13
CA LEU A 68 2.60 -18.11 -6.96
C LEU A 68 4.05 -17.81 -7.37
N GLU A 69 4.61 -18.54 -8.30
CA GLU A 69 5.96 -18.28 -8.82
C GLU A 69 6.05 -16.93 -9.50
N GLN A 70 5.01 -16.52 -10.24
CA GLN A 70 4.92 -15.17 -10.82
C GLN A 70 4.85 -14.09 -9.73
N TYR A 71 4.07 -14.30 -8.66
CA TYR A 71 3.98 -13.39 -7.54
C TYR A 71 5.31 -13.26 -6.80
N ILE A 72 6.00 -14.37 -6.54
CA ILE A 72 7.33 -14.37 -5.94
C ILE A 72 8.31 -13.55 -6.79
N LYS A 73 8.37 -13.80 -8.08
CA LYS A 73 9.23 -13.04 -9.00
C LYS A 73 8.91 -11.55 -9.01
N LYS A 74 7.64 -11.19 -9.02
CA LYS A 74 7.19 -9.80 -8.99
C LYS A 74 7.53 -9.13 -7.65
N GLY A 75 7.34 -9.85 -6.55
CA GLY A 75 7.69 -9.36 -5.21
C GLY A 75 9.18 -9.12 -5.02
N GLN A 76 10.03 -10.00 -5.55
CA GLN A 76 11.48 -9.82 -5.54
C GLN A 76 11.93 -8.58 -6.34
N GLN A 77 11.29 -8.32 -7.47
CA GLN A 77 11.59 -7.16 -8.32
C GLN A 77 11.16 -5.83 -7.68
N ASN A 78 10.08 -5.83 -6.90
CA ASN A 78 9.47 -4.64 -6.31
C ASN A 78 9.73 -4.47 -4.81
N ALA A 79 10.60 -5.29 -4.22
CA ALA A 79 10.96 -5.26 -2.80
C ALA A 79 9.72 -5.28 -1.86
N PHE A 80 8.79 -6.22 -2.11
CA PHE A 80 7.60 -6.40 -1.28
C PHE A 80 7.96 -6.79 0.16
N ASP A 81 6.97 -6.70 1.05
CA ASP A 81 7.10 -7.09 2.44
C ASP A 81 7.70 -8.50 2.60
N GLN A 82 8.75 -8.62 3.42
CA GLN A 82 9.49 -9.86 3.62
C GLN A 82 8.64 -10.98 4.25
N GLN A 83 7.65 -10.61 5.07
CA GLN A 83 6.73 -11.59 5.66
C GLN A 83 5.83 -12.17 4.58
N TRP A 84 5.30 -11.32 3.69
CA TRP A 84 4.49 -11.76 2.56
C TRP A 84 5.26 -12.65 1.59
N MET A 85 6.52 -12.30 1.30
CA MET A 85 7.39 -13.14 0.47
C MET A 85 7.56 -14.54 1.05
N LYS A 86 7.77 -14.67 2.37
CA LYS A 86 7.82 -15.98 3.05
C LYS A 86 6.50 -16.74 2.98
N GLU A 87 5.37 -16.05 3.08
CA GLU A 87 4.05 -16.67 2.92
C GLU A 87 3.87 -17.26 1.52
N LEU A 88 4.26 -16.54 0.47
CA LEU A 88 4.22 -17.02 -0.91
C LEU A 88 5.14 -18.23 -1.13
N GLU A 89 6.37 -18.17 -0.65
CA GLU A 89 7.34 -19.28 -0.73
C GLU A 89 6.83 -20.53 -0.01
N ASN A 90 6.32 -20.36 1.21
CA ASN A 90 5.74 -21.45 1.98
C ASN A 90 4.52 -22.07 1.29
N ALA A 91 3.66 -21.25 0.67
CA ALA A 91 2.50 -21.73 -0.06
C ALA A 91 2.92 -22.47 -1.34
N SER A 92 3.93 -22.00 -2.05
CA SER A 92 4.48 -22.70 -3.24
C SER A 92 5.04 -24.09 -2.89
N ALA A 93 5.62 -24.25 -1.70
CA ALA A 93 6.16 -25.50 -1.23
C ALA A 93 5.09 -26.51 -0.73
N ARG A 94 3.87 -26.08 -0.46
CA ARG A 94 2.81 -26.94 0.07
C ARG A 94 2.32 -27.97 -0.96
N ALA A 95 2.09 -29.18 -0.51
CA ALA A 95 1.47 -30.23 -1.33
C ALA A 95 -0.04 -30.05 -1.51
N HIS A 96 -0.69 -29.36 -0.57
CA HIS A 96 -2.14 -29.18 -0.53
C HIS A 96 -2.50 -27.74 -0.17
N ILE A 97 -3.38 -27.14 -0.97
CA ILE A 97 -3.93 -25.79 -0.78
C ILE A 97 -5.44 -25.89 -0.98
N THR A 98 -6.22 -25.24 -0.11
CA THR A 98 -7.67 -25.15 -0.27
C THR A 98 -8.03 -24.06 -1.27
N ARG A 99 -9.26 -24.14 -1.85
CA ARG A 99 -9.76 -23.08 -2.73
C ARG A 99 -9.92 -21.75 -2.02
N LEU A 100 -10.28 -21.79 -0.73
CA LEU A 100 -10.38 -20.58 0.09
C LEU A 100 -9.02 -19.92 0.30
N GLU A 101 -8.00 -20.69 0.69
CA GLU A 101 -6.63 -20.18 0.83
C GLU A 101 -6.09 -19.59 -0.47
N ALA A 102 -6.32 -20.25 -1.61
CA ALA A 102 -5.87 -19.77 -2.90
C ALA A 102 -6.54 -18.43 -3.28
N MET A 103 -7.84 -18.28 -2.97
CA MET A 103 -8.56 -17.03 -3.16
C MET A 103 -8.02 -15.92 -2.26
N GLU A 104 -7.86 -16.18 -0.97
CA GLU A 104 -7.35 -15.21 -0.01
C GLU A 104 -5.93 -14.76 -0.35
N MET A 105 -5.05 -15.68 -0.73
CA MET A 105 -3.69 -15.36 -1.18
C MET A 105 -3.69 -14.48 -2.42
N SER A 106 -4.56 -14.78 -3.39
CA SER A 106 -4.67 -13.98 -4.61
C SER A 106 -5.18 -12.56 -4.33
N LEU A 107 -6.16 -12.41 -3.43
CA LEU A 107 -6.65 -11.08 -3.00
C LEU A 107 -5.57 -10.30 -2.26
N ASN A 108 -4.87 -10.98 -1.34
CA ASN A 108 -3.77 -10.37 -0.58
C ASN A 108 -2.64 -9.89 -1.48
N GLN A 109 -2.33 -10.61 -2.56
CA GLN A 109 -1.29 -10.21 -3.51
C GLN A 109 -1.60 -8.83 -4.13
N TYR A 110 -2.82 -8.61 -4.60
CA TYR A 110 -3.20 -7.32 -5.18
C TYR A 110 -3.24 -6.19 -4.14
N ALA A 111 -3.66 -6.49 -2.90
CA ALA A 111 -3.54 -5.54 -1.80
C ALA A 111 -2.07 -5.15 -1.55
N GLN A 112 -1.17 -6.12 -1.46
CA GLN A 112 0.26 -5.89 -1.27
C GLN A 112 0.87 -5.03 -2.38
N GLU A 113 0.50 -5.27 -3.62
CA GLU A 113 0.97 -4.48 -4.75
C GLU A 113 0.53 -3.02 -4.65
N ALA A 114 -0.75 -2.77 -4.39
CA ALA A 114 -1.29 -1.41 -4.31
C ALA A 114 -0.74 -0.63 -3.11
N PHE A 115 -0.75 -1.22 -1.91
CA PHE A 115 -0.24 -0.56 -0.71
C PHE A 115 1.30 -0.45 -0.70
N GLY A 116 2.01 -1.38 -1.33
CA GLY A 116 3.44 -1.27 -1.59
C GLY A 116 3.77 -0.10 -2.52
N GLN A 117 2.97 0.10 -3.55
CA GLN A 117 3.11 1.27 -4.43
C GLN A 117 2.78 2.58 -3.71
N GLU A 118 1.71 2.63 -2.90
CA GLU A 118 1.39 3.77 -2.03
C GLU A 118 2.56 4.12 -1.13
N ASN A 119 3.15 3.12 -0.46
CA ASN A 119 4.29 3.32 0.43
C ASN A 119 5.52 3.90 -0.29
N LYS A 120 5.82 3.39 -1.48
CA LYS A 120 6.92 3.88 -2.31
C LYS A 120 6.68 5.31 -2.77
N LEU A 121 5.53 5.59 -3.38
CA LEU A 121 5.20 6.92 -3.92
C LEU A 121 5.17 7.97 -2.81
N THR A 122 4.62 7.63 -1.64
CA THR A 122 4.63 8.51 -0.47
C THR A 122 6.05 8.79 0.01
N GLY A 123 6.90 7.77 0.13
CA GLY A 123 8.30 7.92 0.54
C GLY A 123 9.11 8.78 -0.43
N ASP A 124 8.93 8.59 -1.74
CA ASP A 124 9.59 9.37 -2.78
C ASP A 124 9.14 10.84 -2.72
N LEU A 125 7.84 11.11 -2.59
CA LEU A 125 7.28 12.46 -2.42
C LEU A 125 7.86 13.17 -1.18
N LEU A 126 7.85 12.51 -0.03
CA LEU A 126 8.32 13.09 1.22
C LEU A 126 9.83 13.39 1.16
N THR A 127 10.59 12.54 0.50
CA THR A 127 12.02 12.77 0.24
C THR A 127 12.23 14.02 -0.60
N GLN A 128 11.48 14.17 -1.68
CA GLN A 128 11.55 15.35 -2.55
C GLN A 128 11.14 16.61 -1.79
N ILE A 129 10.01 16.60 -1.07
CA ILE A 129 9.54 17.77 -0.30
C ILE A 129 10.58 18.20 0.74
N TYR A 130 11.20 17.24 1.44
CA TYR A 130 12.25 17.56 2.42
C TYR A 130 13.42 18.27 1.74
N GLN A 131 13.93 17.71 0.65
CA GLN A 131 15.09 18.26 -0.09
C GLN A 131 14.78 19.65 -0.64
N ASP A 132 13.64 19.83 -1.28
CA ASP A 132 13.22 21.11 -1.87
C ASP A 132 13.03 22.17 -0.80
N ARG A 133 12.37 21.84 0.30
CA ARG A 133 12.07 22.78 1.38
C ARG A 133 13.35 23.18 2.12
N TYR A 134 14.21 22.23 2.45
CA TYR A 134 15.50 22.50 3.09
C TYR A 134 16.39 23.38 2.19
N GLY A 135 16.56 22.99 0.92
CA GLY A 135 17.41 23.70 -0.03
C GLY A 135 16.96 25.15 -0.26
N HIS A 136 15.66 25.35 -0.41
CA HIS A 136 15.09 26.70 -0.55
C HIS A 136 15.27 27.53 0.73
N THR A 137 15.04 26.96 1.90
CA THR A 137 15.22 27.66 3.17
C THR A 137 16.68 28.10 3.33
N ALA A 138 17.63 27.23 3.04
CA ALA A 138 19.04 27.56 3.09
C ALA A 138 19.43 28.66 2.08
N PHE A 139 18.87 28.61 0.86
CA PHE A 139 19.07 29.65 -0.15
C PHE A 139 18.54 31.02 0.31
N GLU A 140 17.34 31.08 0.89
CA GLU A 140 16.78 32.35 1.38
C GLU A 140 17.59 32.92 2.55
N ILE A 141 18.10 32.08 3.46
CA ILE A 141 18.99 32.50 4.54
C ILE A 141 20.29 33.07 3.96
N ALA A 142 20.94 32.36 3.03
CA ALA A 142 22.15 32.82 2.37
C ALA A 142 21.96 34.18 1.69
N LYS A 143 20.87 34.34 0.98
CA LYS A 143 20.47 35.58 0.31
C LYS A 143 20.25 36.74 1.29
N GLY A 144 19.59 36.46 2.42
CA GLY A 144 19.29 37.46 3.44
C GLY A 144 20.49 37.88 4.27
N THR A 145 21.42 36.97 4.53
CA THR A 145 22.64 37.23 5.36
C THR A 145 23.82 37.67 4.56
N GLY A 146 23.82 37.51 3.23
CA GLY A 146 25.00 37.75 2.38
C GLY A 146 26.14 36.75 2.60
N VAL A 147 25.93 35.73 3.43
CA VAL A 147 26.93 34.67 3.68
C VAL A 147 26.74 33.57 2.65
N GLY A 148 27.77 33.27 1.88
CA GLY A 148 27.74 32.15 0.94
C GLY A 148 27.59 30.84 1.69
N VAL A 149 26.40 30.21 1.60
CA VAL A 149 26.18 28.84 2.10
C VAL A 149 26.52 27.87 1.00
N THR A 150 27.55 27.05 1.21
CA THR A 150 27.80 25.91 0.31
C THR A 150 26.72 24.88 0.55
N LEU A 151 25.66 24.92 -0.24
CA LEU A 151 24.65 23.86 -0.26
C LEU A 151 25.31 22.59 -0.79
N GLY A 152 25.81 21.75 0.10
CA GLY A 152 26.09 20.36 -0.23
C GLY A 152 24.75 19.69 -0.66
N SER A 153 24.83 18.77 -1.62
CA SER A 153 23.65 17.96 -1.94
C SER A 153 23.16 17.27 -0.67
N ILE A 154 21.89 17.49 -0.29
CA ILE A 154 21.31 16.81 0.86
C ILE A 154 21.36 15.30 0.57
N ASN A 155 22.05 14.57 1.44
CA ASN A 155 22.20 13.13 1.29
C ASN A 155 20.83 12.45 1.43
N THR A 156 20.40 11.77 0.38
CA THR A 156 19.13 11.03 0.35
C THR A 156 19.01 10.01 1.50
N GLU A 157 20.12 9.39 1.92
CA GLU A 157 20.11 8.45 3.06
C GLU A 157 19.86 9.17 4.39
N ALA A 158 20.38 10.40 4.55
CA ALA A 158 20.06 11.22 5.72
C ALA A 158 18.56 11.59 5.75
N VAL A 159 17.97 11.91 4.59
CA VAL A 159 16.53 12.17 4.50
C VAL A 159 15.72 10.92 4.85
N LYS A 160 16.08 9.74 4.35
CA LYS A 160 15.44 8.48 4.73
C LYS A 160 15.47 8.25 6.25
N THR A 161 16.59 8.54 6.89
CA THR A 161 16.70 8.45 8.36
C THR A 161 15.71 9.40 9.06
N VAL A 162 15.54 10.61 8.53
CA VAL A 162 14.53 11.56 9.06
C VAL A 162 13.13 11.01 8.90
N LEU A 163 12.78 10.44 7.74
CA LEU A 163 11.46 9.86 7.47
C LEU A 163 11.14 8.61 8.31
N GLN A 164 12.16 7.95 8.86
CA GLN A 164 12.01 6.83 9.78
C GLN A 164 11.76 7.27 11.24
N ASN A 165 11.88 8.57 11.54
CA ASN A 165 11.61 9.10 12.87
C ASN A 165 10.17 9.61 12.95
N PRO A 166 9.33 9.05 13.85
CA PRO A 166 7.96 9.51 14.01
C PRO A 166 7.92 10.98 14.47
N TRP A 167 7.18 11.82 13.75
CA TRP A 167 6.93 13.20 14.16
C TRP A 167 5.66 13.34 15.00
N ALA A 168 4.74 12.37 14.92
CA ALA A 168 3.49 12.34 15.65
C ALA A 168 3.63 11.63 17.00
N SER A 169 2.80 12.02 17.97
CA SER A 169 2.85 11.52 19.35
C SER A 169 2.51 10.02 19.51
N ASP A 170 1.90 9.41 18.48
CA ASP A 170 1.57 7.98 18.47
C ASP A 170 2.75 7.07 18.09
N GLY A 171 3.90 7.64 17.79
CA GLY A 171 5.13 6.91 17.48
C GLY A 171 5.11 6.17 16.14
N LYS A 172 4.15 6.47 15.26
CA LYS A 172 4.02 5.82 13.93
C LYS A 172 4.55 6.71 12.82
N ILE A 173 5.28 6.09 11.90
CA ILE A 173 5.67 6.72 10.62
C ILE A 173 4.58 6.48 9.56
N PHE A 174 4.69 7.17 8.41
CA PHE A 174 3.74 7.03 7.32
C PHE A 174 3.59 5.57 6.84
N SER A 175 4.69 4.85 6.76
CA SER A 175 4.70 3.44 6.34
C SER A 175 3.88 2.55 7.28
N ASP A 176 4.00 2.72 8.59
CA ASP A 176 3.20 1.96 9.57
C ASP A 176 1.70 2.18 9.39
N ARG A 177 1.31 3.41 9.04
CA ARG A 177 -0.10 3.77 8.79
C ARG A 177 -0.63 3.12 7.52
N ILE A 178 0.19 3.08 6.46
CA ILE A 178 -0.14 2.43 5.18
C ILE A 178 -0.37 0.94 5.40
N TRP A 179 0.60 0.25 6.02
CA TRP A 179 0.48 -1.19 6.28
C TRP A 179 -0.66 -1.53 7.24
N SER A 180 -0.89 -0.72 8.27
CA SER A 180 -2.07 -0.90 9.13
C SER A 180 -3.39 -0.75 8.37
N SER A 181 -3.46 0.17 7.39
CA SER A 181 -4.65 0.32 6.53
C SER A 181 -4.89 -0.90 5.65
N MET A 182 -3.83 -1.51 5.12
CA MET A 182 -3.90 -2.76 4.36
C MET A 182 -4.39 -3.91 5.24
N ASP A 183 -3.85 -4.07 6.45
CA ASP A 183 -4.24 -5.15 7.36
C ASP A 183 -5.72 -5.05 7.77
N ASP A 184 -6.23 -3.84 8.01
CA ASP A 184 -7.65 -3.59 8.24
C ASP A 184 -8.51 -4.05 7.05
N MET A 185 -8.08 -3.73 5.82
CA MET A 185 -8.78 -4.14 4.59
C MET A 185 -8.77 -5.66 4.43
N LYS A 186 -7.63 -6.32 4.64
CA LYS A 186 -7.48 -7.78 4.57
C LYS A 186 -8.39 -8.48 5.59
N ALA A 187 -8.37 -8.01 6.84
CA ALA A 187 -9.20 -8.58 7.92
C ALA A 187 -10.70 -8.48 7.60
N GLU A 188 -11.15 -7.35 7.07
CA GLU A 188 -12.56 -7.18 6.70
C GLU A 188 -12.94 -8.03 5.48
N LEU A 189 -12.08 -8.13 4.46
CA LEU A 189 -12.28 -9.02 3.32
C LEU A 189 -12.41 -10.49 3.76
N HIS A 190 -11.51 -10.97 4.62
CA HIS A 190 -11.58 -12.32 5.19
C HIS A 190 -12.90 -12.58 5.91
N LYS A 191 -13.31 -11.66 6.77
CA LYS A 191 -14.57 -11.74 7.53
C LYS A 191 -15.78 -11.80 6.61
N GLN A 192 -15.85 -10.95 5.59
CA GLN A 192 -16.96 -10.90 4.65
C GLN A 192 -17.01 -12.15 3.77
N LEU A 193 -15.86 -12.61 3.28
CA LEU A 193 -15.76 -13.85 2.51
C LEU A 193 -16.27 -15.05 3.33
N THR A 194 -15.78 -15.20 4.55
CA THR A 194 -16.21 -16.25 5.48
C THR A 194 -17.72 -16.17 5.71
N ARG A 195 -18.27 -14.97 5.89
CA ARG A 195 -19.73 -14.77 6.07
C ARG A 195 -20.53 -15.24 4.85
N GLN A 196 -20.14 -14.85 3.62
CA GLN A 196 -20.84 -15.27 2.41
C GLN A 196 -20.85 -16.80 2.27
N ILE A 197 -19.72 -17.44 2.56
CA ILE A 197 -19.60 -18.89 2.49
C ILE A 197 -20.43 -19.58 3.58
N LEU A 198 -20.42 -19.08 4.82
CA LEU A 198 -21.20 -19.65 5.93
C LEU A 198 -22.70 -19.53 5.72
N THR A 199 -23.18 -18.45 5.10
CA THR A 199 -24.61 -18.24 4.83
C THR A 199 -25.11 -19.07 3.66
N GLY A 200 -24.24 -19.74 2.91
CA GLY A 200 -24.61 -20.53 1.73
C GLY A 200 -25.21 -19.68 0.62
N ALA A 201 -24.76 -18.44 0.47
CA ALA A 201 -25.26 -17.53 -0.56
C ALA A 201 -25.10 -18.14 -1.95
N ALA A 202 -26.04 -17.87 -2.86
CA ALA A 202 -25.88 -18.24 -4.27
C ALA A 202 -24.64 -17.57 -4.87
N PRO A 203 -23.92 -18.21 -5.81
CA PRO A 203 -22.65 -17.70 -6.37
C PRO A 203 -22.73 -16.23 -6.80
N ASP A 204 -23.72 -15.87 -7.61
CA ASP A 204 -23.90 -14.51 -8.10
C ASP A 204 -24.15 -13.49 -6.97
N ALA A 205 -24.89 -13.88 -5.95
CA ALA A 205 -25.14 -13.04 -4.79
C ALA A 205 -23.86 -12.84 -3.95
N ALA A 206 -23.07 -13.91 -3.79
CA ALA A 206 -21.79 -13.84 -3.09
C ALA A 206 -20.77 -12.99 -3.86
N ILE A 207 -20.64 -13.17 -5.18
CA ILE A 207 -19.78 -12.34 -6.04
C ILE A 207 -20.19 -10.86 -5.88
N LYS A 208 -21.46 -10.54 -6.09
CA LYS A 208 -21.96 -9.16 -5.96
C LYS A 208 -21.73 -8.56 -4.57
N ALA A 209 -21.86 -9.33 -3.52
CA ALA A 209 -21.59 -8.87 -2.15
C ALA A 209 -20.09 -8.59 -1.97
N MET A 210 -19.22 -9.49 -2.40
CA MET A 210 -17.77 -9.35 -2.24
C MET A 210 -17.21 -8.19 -3.05
N THR A 211 -17.60 -8.02 -4.31
CA THR A 211 -17.17 -6.86 -5.13
C THR A 211 -17.61 -5.53 -4.51
N LYS A 212 -18.82 -5.49 -3.93
CA LYS A 212 -19.27 -4.32 -3.17
C LYS A 212 -18.36 -4.04 -1.97
N TYR A 213 -17.93 -5.06 -1.21
CA TYR A 213 -17.03 -4.88 -0.07
C TYR A 213 -15.63 -4.44 -0.50
N VAL A 214 -15.09 -4.98 -1.59
CA VAL A 214 -13.82 -4.53 -2.16
C VAL A 214 -13.91 -3.05 -2.54
N ALA A 215 -14.96 -2.63 -3.25
CA ALA A 215 -15.15 -1.23 -3.63
C ALA A 215 -15.24 -0.29 -2.41
N GLN A 216 -15.93 -0.71 -1.34
CA GLN A 216 -15.99 0.06 -0.09
C GLN A 216 -14.63 0.13 0.61
N GLY A 217 -13.88 -0.97 0.63
CA GLY A 217 -12.52 -1.05 1.18
C GLY A 217 -11.57 -0.12 0.45
N VAL A 218 -11.58 -0.16 -0.88
CA VAL A 218 -10.75 0.72 -1.73
C VAL A 218 -11.14 2.20 -1.55
N THR A 219 -12.42 2.52 -1.50
CA THR A 219 -12.88 3.91 -1.23
C THR A 219 -12.33 4.41 0.12
N SER A 220 -12.40 3.58 1.16
CA SER A 220 -11.85 3.91 2.48
C SER A 220 -10.33 4.05 2.46
N ALA A 221 -9.62 3.19 1.72
CA ALA A 221 -8.17 3.25 1.54
C ALA A 221 -7.77 4.55 0.84
N LYS A 222 -8.43 4.92 -0.25
CA LYS A 222 -8.20 6.19 -0.97
C LYS A 222 -8.37 7.42 -0.06
N TYR A 223 -9.42 7.44 0.74
CA TYR A 223 -9.65 8.54 1.68
C TYR A 223 -8.52 8.64 2.71
N ARG A 224 -8.08 7.49 3.26
CA ARG A 224 -6.95 7.43 4.21
C ARG A 224 -5.64 7.87 3.56
N ALA A 225 -5.35 7.37 2.35
CA ALA A 225 -4.18 7.74 1.57
C ALA A 225 -4.11 9.25 1.29
N GLY A 226 -5.21 9.85 0.83
CA GLY A 226 -5.27 11.28 0.57
C GLY A 226 -4.99 12.13 1.82
N ARG A 227 -5.58 11.77 2.94
CA ARG A 227 -5.29 12.44 4.22
C ARG A 227 -3.86 12.26 4.66
N LEU A 228 -3.33 11.03 4.55
CA LEU A 228 -1.96 10.71 4.93
C LEU A 228 -0.96 11.53 4.13
N VAL A 229 -1.03 11.46 2.81
CA VAL A 229 -0.12 12.17 1.89
C VAL A 229 -0.09 13.67 2.19
N MET A 230 -1.26 14.30 2.34
CA MET A 230 -1.34 15.75 2.63
C MET A 230 -0.77 16.10 4.01
N THR A 231 -1.06 15.30 5.03
CA THR A 231 -0.60 15.54 6.40
C THR A 231 0.91 15.34 6.53
N GLU A 232 1.43 14.25 5.98
CA GLU A 232 2.86 13.95 5.99
C GLU A 232 3.67 14.96 5.18
N ALA A 233 3.19 15.36 4.00
CA ALA A 233 3.81 16.40 3.18
C ALA A 233 3.99 17.72 3.94
N ALA A 234 2.95 18.17 4.65
CA ALA A 234 3.01 19.38 5.47
C ALA A 234 3.99 19.23 6.66
N ALA A 235 3.92 18.10 7.37
CA ALA A 235 4.78 17.85 8.53
C ALA A 235 6.27 17.78 8.14
N ILE A 236 6.59 17.02 7.08
CA ILE A 236 7.97 16.84 6.60
C ILE A 236 8.52 18.15 6.01
N GLY A 237 7.70 18.93 5.31
CA GLY A 237 8.10 20.25 4.84
C GLY A 237 8.46 21.20 5.99
N ASN A 238 7.68 21.23 7.07
CA ASN A 238 7.97 22.04 8.26
C ASN A 238 9.22 21.53 8.98
N LEU A 239 9.39 20.21 9.10
CA LEU A 239 10.57 19.59 9.71
C LEU A 239 11.85 19.93 8.95
N ALA A 240 11.81 19.89 7.62
CA ALA A 240 12.94 20.26 6.77
C ALA A 240 13.37 21.72 6.98
N GLN A 241 12.41 22.63 7.07
CA GLN A 241 12.65 24.04 7.37
C GLN A 241 13.27 24.23 8.76
N HIS A 242 12.70 23.57 9.77
CA HIS A 242 13.21 23.65 11.15
C HIS A 242 14.65 23.10 11.25
N ASN A 243 14.92 21.96 10.63
CA ASN A 243 16.26 21.36 10.63
C ASN A 243 17.26 22.29 9.93
N CYS A 244 16.88 22.94 8.84
CA CYS A 244 17.72 23.91 8.16
C CYS A 244 18.05 25.12 9.07
N TYR A 245 17.08 25.68 9.78
CA TYR A 245 17.33 26.77 10.73
C TYR A 245 18.31 26.35 11.82
N LYS A 246 18.08 25.18 12.42
CA LYS A 246 18.94 24.63 13.46
C LYS A 246 20.37 24.41 13.01
N GLU A 247 20.56 23.82 11.82
CA GLU A 247 21.92 23.54 11.27
C GLU A 247 22.68 24.80 10.86
N LEU A 248 21.96 25.85 10.44
CA LEU A 248 22.56 27.14 10.07
C LEU A 248 22.65 28.13 11.24
N GLY A 249 22.22 27.73 12.44
CA GLY A 249 22.30 28.55 13.65
C GLY A 249 21.40 29.78 13.61
N VAL A 250 20.32 29.73 12.89
CA VAL A 250 19.30 30.79 12.77
C VAL A 250 18.13 30.39 13.68
N GLU A 251 18.23 30.71 14.96
CA GLU A 251 17.13 30.61 15.94
C GLU A 251 16.51 31.97 16.22
#